data_e7066edef286eece7ee70d664f2e8366
#
_entry.id   e7066edef286eece7ee70d664f2e8366
#
_cell.length_a   1.000
_cell.length_b   1.000
_cell.length_c   1.000
_cell.angle_alpha   90.00
_cell.angle_beta   90.00
_cell.angle_gamma   90.00
#
_symmetry.space_group_name_H-M   'P 1'
#
loop_
_entity.id
_entity.type
_entity.pdbx_description
1 polymer ?
#
loop_
_entity_poly.entity_id
_entity_poly.type
_entity_poly.pdbx_seq_one_letter_code
_entity_poly.pdbx_strand_id
1 'polypeptide(L)'
;MPLSEIALALVRRGVVTRAAAIEAEQRKKLYGGGLDTALLELSASDEETLTSQLAEIIGIPLAPPQVLTAAPDPGARVWLDASTATRIGAAPRAKQDDVVYMVVRPEHNHEAMVKWAASQAVRVEPALVCEARFRAHVAAIYDLPLPPRYLALLAKLVGTSAARALAGDRGRSDLRTPTPVAPGVDPVETLLVAARLGEAADRQSALRRLSRRLQDPRVIDFRHALERKASGSDITVACGALRALAELRDKNAVPAITELLEAGGPEVAKAAHAALVQLTCDDLGMKTKRWLDVWNRMSGRSRVEWLLEALAHRNPELRLQASSELYEISGEYFGYHYDLPERDREEARQRWIAWWQTQHKHE
;
A
#
# COMPACT_ATOMS: atom_id res chain seq x y z
N MET A 1 0.94 -27.70 14.47
CA MET A 1 -0.17 -26.93 13.91
C MET A 1 -0.84 -27.78 12.83
N PRO A 2 -2.17 -27.92 12.76
CA PRO A 2 -2.81 -28.62 11.65
C PRO A 2 -2.59 -27.82 10.35
N LEU A 3 -2.30 -28.53 9.27
CA LEU A 3 -2.22 -27.98 7.93
C LEU A 3 -3.62 -27.73 7.38
N SER A 4 -3.79 -26.67 6.56
CA SER A 4 -5.02 -26.45 5.81
C SER A 4 -5.27 -27.59 4.79
N GLU A 5 -6.51 -27.73 4.32
CA GLU A 5 -6.84 -28.76 3.32
C GLU A 5 -6.04 -28.58 2.04
N ILE A 6 -5.84 -27.34 1.58
CA ILE A 6 -5.01 -27.03 0.41
C ILE A 6 -3.56 -27.44 0.65
N ALA A 7 -2.99 -27.11 1.81
CA ALA A 7 -1.62 -27.50 2.16
C ALA A 7 -1.45 -29.02 2.19
N LEU A 8 -2.42 -29.73 2.77
CA LEU A 8 -2.43 -31.21 2.79
C LEU A 8 -2.52 -31.80 1.38
N ALA A 9 -3.35 -31.21 0.50
CA ALA A 9 -3.48 -31.66 -0.88
C ALA A 9 -2.17 -31.47 -1.65
N LEU A 10 -1.49 -30.33 -1.51
CA LEU A 10 -0.19 -30.07 -2.13
C LEU A 10 0.89 -31.04 -1.66
N VAL A 11 0.91 -31.37 -0.36
CA VAL A 11 1.85 -32.38 0.20
C VAL A 11 1.55 -33.77 -0.35
N ARG A 12 0.27 -34.18 -0.40
CA ARG A 12 -0.13 -35.49 -0.96
C ARG A 12 0.22 -35.65 -2.44
N ARG A 13 0.19 -34.55 -3.20
CA ARG A 13 0.58 -34.52 -4.62
C ARG A 13 2.09 -34.41 -4.84
N GLY A 14 2.88 -34.30 -3.76
CA GLY A 14 4.33 -34.15 -3.86
C GLY A 14 4.82 -32.79 -4.39
N VAL A 15 3.94 -31.77 -4.44
CA VAL A 15 4.28 -30.43 -4.91
C VAL A 15 5.20 -29.71 -3.93
N VAL A 16 4.96 -29.91 -2.63
CA VAL A 16 5.77 -29.36 -1.54
C VAL A 16 6.02 -30.40 -0.47
N THR A 17 7.11 -30.25 0.26
CA THR A 17 7.37 -31.11 1.43
C THR A 17 6.46 -30.74 2.59
N ARG A 18 6.21 -31.66 3.50
CA ARG A 18 5.43 -31.38 4.72
C ARG A 18 6.07 -30.31 5.59
N ALA A 19 7.40 -30.27 5.64
CA ALA A 19 8.14 -29.24 6.39
C ALA A 19 7.92 -27.85 5.78
N ALA A 20 8.05 -27.72 4.46
CA ALA A 20 7.79 -26.46 3.76
C ALA A 20 6.32 -25.99 3.91
N ALA A 21 5.35 -26.92 3.89
CA ALA A 21 3.96 -26.60 4.11
C ALA A 21 3.69 -26.07 5.54
N ILE A 22 4.32 -26.67 6.57
CA ILE A 22 4.22 -26.19 7.96
C ILE A 22 4.82 -24.80 8.09
N GLU A 23 6.00 -24.58 7.51
CA GLU A 23 6.68 -23.29 7.53
C GLU A 23 5.87 -22.21 6.79
N ALA A 24 5.28 -22.56 5.64
CA ALA A 24 4.41 -21.65 4.88
C ALA A 24 3.14 -21.26 5.66
N GLU A 25 2.49 -22.21 6.37
CA GLU A 25 1.34 -21.91 7.22
C GLU A 25 1.73 -21.02 8.43
N GLN A 26 2.91 -21.23 9.00
CA GLN A 26 3.44 -20.36 10.05
C GLN A 26 3.72 -18.95 9.50
N ARG A 27 4.36 -18.87 8.32
CA ARG A 27 4.66 -17.62 7.65
C ARG A 27 3.40 -16.86 7.27
N LYS A 28 2.39 -17.55 6.73
CA LYS A 28 1.06 -16.99 6.45
C LYS A 28 0.43 -16.40 7.72
N LYS A 29 0.51 -17.10 8.84
CA LYS A 29 -0.01 -16.61 10.12
C LYS A 29 0.74 -15.38 10.64
N LEU A 30 2.06 -15.32 10.45
CA LEU A 30 2.91 -14.22 10.94
C LEU A 30 2.85 -12.99 10.03
N TYR A 31 2.81 -13.19 8.72
CA TYR A 31 2.98 -12.12 7.73
C TYR A 31 1.73 -11.87 6.87
N GLY A 32 0.67 -12.65 7.05
CA GLY A 32 -0.53 -12.60 6.20
C GLY A 32 -0.28 -13.13 4.78
N GLY A 33 -1.23 -12.84 3.89
CA GLY A 33 -1.21 -13.34 2.52
C GLY A 33 -1.70 -14.79 2.39
N GLY A 34 -1.73 -15.32 1.16
CA GLY A 34 -2.13 -16.68 0.86
C GLY A 34 -1.04 -17.69 1.15
N LEU A 35 -1.44 -18.97 1.18
CA LEU A 35 -0.50 -20.09 1.30
C LEU A 35 0.47 -20.13 0.11
N ASP A 36 -0.01 -19.84 -1.10
CA ASP A 36 0.79 -19.76 -2.31
C ASP A 36 1.88 -18.68 -2.23
N THR A 37 1.54 -17.50 -1.70
CA THR A 37 2.52 -16.43 -1.44
C THR A 37 3.64 -16.92 -0.54
N ALA A 38 3.30 -17.57 0.58
CA ALA A 38 4.30 -18.07 1.53
C ALA A 38 5.19 -19.17 0.91
N LEU A 39 4.60 -20.08 0.14
CA LEU A 39 5.34 -21.15 -0.54
C LEU A 39 6.30 -20.59 -1.61
N LEU A 40 5.88 -19.60 -2.38
CA LEU A 40 6.71 -18.93 -3.39
C LEU A 40 7.86 -18.12 -2.76
N GLU A 41 7.60 -17.44 -1.63
CA GLU A 41 8.65 -16.74 -0.87
C GLU A 41 9.72 -17.70 -0.37
N LEU A 42 9.32 -18.86 0.13
CA LEU A 42 10.22 -19.94 0.59
C LEU A 42 10.93 -20.67 -0.56
N SER A 43 10.58 -20.37 -1.83
CA SER A 43 11.04 -21.15 -2.99
C SER A 43 10.75 -22.64 -2.85
N ALA A 44 9.66 -23.00 -2.18
CA ALA A 44 9.25 -24.40 -1.96
C ALA A 44 8.69 -25.05 -3.24
N SER A 45 8.27 -24.23 -4.21
CA SER A 45 7.85 -24.61 -5.56
C SER A 45 8.02 -23.41 -6.50
N ASP A 46 8.07 -23.64 -7.80
CA ASP A 46 7.96 -22.58 -8.79
C ASP A 46 6.49 -22.14 -9.00
N GLU A 47 6.29 -20.97 -9.61
CA GLU A 47 4.97 -20.38 -9.80
C GLU A 47 4.07 -21.26 -10.68
N GLU A 48 4.59 -21.78 -11.78
CA GLU A 48 3.83 -22.53 -12.78
C GLU A 48 3.29 -23.84 -12.17
N THR A 49 4.17 -24.62 -11.58
CA THR A 49 3.83 -25.88 -10.91
C THR A 49 2.83 -25.65 -9.79
N LEU A 50 3.11 -24.68 -8.91
CA LEU A 50 2.26 -24.40 -7.75
C LEU A 50 0.85 -23.94 -8.18
N THR A 51 0.76 -22.99 -9.11
CA THR A 51 -0.53 -22.41 -9.53
C THR A 51 -1.35 -23.42 -10.34
N SER A 52 -0.71 -24.24 -11.17
CA SER A 52 -1.37 -25.33 -11.90
C SER A 52 -1.99 -26.35 -10.95
N GLN A 53 -1.26 -26.76 -9.94
CA GLN A 53 -1.77 -27.73 -8.94
C GLN A 53 -2.88 -27.11 -8.06
N LEU A 54 -2.80 -25.83 -7.73
CA LEU A 54 -3.88 -25.12 -7.05
C LEU A 54 -5.14 -25.00 -7.93
N ALA A 55 -4.98 -24.76 -9.22
CA ALA A 55 -6.09 -24.71 -10.17
C ALA A 55 -6.87 -26.05 -10.20
N GLU A 56 -6.16 -27.17 -10.22
CA GLU A 56 -6.77 -28.50 -10.15
C GLU A 56 -7.44 -28.78 -8.79
N ILE A 57 -6.80 -28.39 -7.68
CA ILE A 57 -7.34 -28.61 -6.32
C ILE A 57 -8.62 -27.79 -6.10
N ILE A 58 -8.65 -26.55 -6.58
CA ILE A 58 -9.74 -25.59 -6.38
C ILE A 58 -10.83 -25.79 -7.43
N GLY A 59 -10.51 -26.38 -8.59
CA GLY A 59 -11.45 -26.57 -9.70
C GLY A 59 -11.72 -25.31 -10.51
N ILE A 60 -10.79 -24.37 -10.54
CA ILE A 60 -10.85 -23.14 -11.35
C ILE A 60 -9.75 -23.19 -12.42
N PRO A 61 -10.08 -22.89 -13.70
CA PRO A 61 -9.08 -22.88 -14.76
C PRO A 61 -7.91 -21.94 -14.46
N LEU A 62 -6.69 -22.38 -14.79
CA LEU A 62 -5.51 -21.54 -14.72
C LEU A 62 -5.63 -20.37 -15.72
N ALA A 63 -5.23 -19.19 -15.30
CA ALA A 63 -5.21 -18.03 -16.19
C ALA A 63 -4.24 -18.28 -17.36
N PRO A 64 -4.68 -18.05 -18.61
CA PRO A 64 -3.80 -18.21 -19.75
C PRO A 64 -2.64 -17.22 -19.74
N PRO A 65 -1.48 -17.52 -20.37
CA PRO A 65 -0.28 -16.68 -20.33
C PRO A 65 -0.52 -15.21 -20.72
N GLN A 66 -1.44 -14.97 -21.65
CA GLN A 66 -1.80 -13.62 -22.09
C GLN A 66 -2.43 -12.80 -20.96
N VAL A 67 -3.14 -13.45 -20.05
CA VAL A 67 -3.71 -12.83 -18.85
C VAL A 67 -2.63 -12.42 -17.86
N LEU A 68 -1.55 -13.19 -17.80
CA LEU A 68 -0.43 -12.96 -16.88
C LEU A 68 0.47 -11.80 -17.30
N THR A 69 0.49 -11.45 -18.59
CA THR A 69 1.43 -10.46 -19.19
C THR A 69 0.76 -9.18 -19.66
N ALA A 70 -0.52 -9.23 -20.06
CA ALA A 70 -1.23 -8.05 -20.56
C ALA A 70 -1.74 -7.15 -19.42
N ALA A 71 -1.66 -5.84 -19.65
CA ALA A 71 -2.27 -4.88 -18.75
C ALA A 71 -3.80 -5.08 -18.67
N PRO A 72 -4.41 -4.94 -17.48
CA PRO A 72 -5.85 -5.00 -17.34
C PRO A 72 -6.54 -3.86 -18.10
N ASP A 73 -7.80 -4.06 -18.48
CA ASP A 73 -8.65 -3.00 -19.02
C ASP A 73 -8.92 -1.96 -17.92
N PRO A 74 -8.52 -0.69 -18.08
CA PRO A 74 -8.80 0.36 -17.11
C PRO A 74 -10.30 0.57 -16.86
N GLY A 75 -11.15 0.23 -17.82
CA GLY A 75 -12.62 0.27 -17.70
C GLY A 75 -13.17 -0.78 -16.72
N ALA A 76 -12.42 -1.82 -16.42
CA ALA A 76 -12.88 -2.91 -15.55
C ALA A 76 -13.23 -2.46 -14.12
N ARG A 77 -12.61 -1.37 -13.62
CA ARG A 77 -12.89 -0.78 -12.29
C ARG A 77 -14.35 -0.34 -12.09
N VAL A 78 -15.09 -0.13 -13.16
CA VAL A 78 -16.50 0.34 -13.07
C VAL A 78 -17.42 -0.78 -12.59
N TRP A 79 -17.09 -2.04 -12.83
CA TRP A 79 -17.98 -3.17 -12.52
C TRP A 79 -17.87 -3.65 -11.08
N LEU A 80 -16.72 -3.48 -10.43
CA LEU A 80 -16.49 -3.91 -9.05
C LEU A 80 -15.54 -2.92 -8.39
N ASP A 81 -15.81 -2.47 -7.17
CA ASP A 81 -14.92 -1.59 -6.42
C ASP A 81 -13.74 -2.35 -5.81
N ALA A 82 -12.65 -1.63 -5.52
CA ALA A 82 -11.40 -2.20 -5.03
C ALA A 82 -11.53 -2.94 -3.69
N SER A 83 -12.37 -2.43 -2.78
CA SER A 83 -12.60 -3.04 -1.47
C SER A 83 -13.31 -4.38 -1.62
N THR A 84 -14.34 -4.42 -2.44
CA THR A 84 -15.10 -5.65 -2.74
C THR A 84 -14.22 -6.66 -3.49
N ALA A 85 -13.45 -6.23 -4.51
CA ALA A 85 -12.51 -7.10 -5.23
C ALA A 85 -11.49 -7.75 -4.28
N THR A 86 -10.91 -6.98 -3.38
CA THR A 86 -9.94 -7.48 -2.39
C THR A 86 -10.60 -8.44 -1.41
N ARG A 87 -11.79 -8.10 -0.89
CA ARG A 87 -12.53 -8.93 0.07
C ARG A 87 -13.00 -10.26 -0.52
N ILE A 88 -13.48 -10.27 -1.76
CA ILE A 88 -13.90 -11.49 -2.47
C ILE A 88 -12.66 -12.31 -2.89
N GLY A 89 -11.53 -11.66 -3.19
CA GLY A 89 -10.35 -12.28 -3.78
C GLY A 89 -10.54 -12.56 -5.28
N ALA A 90 -11.38 -11.77 -5.95
CA ALA A 90 -11.69 -11.82 -7.36
C ALA A 90 -11.77 -10.41 -7.92
N ALA A 91 -11.12 -10.13 -9.04
CA ALA A 91 -11.09 -8.81 -9.68
C ALA A 91 -11.44 -8.91 -11.16
N PRO A 92 -12.26 -7.99 -11.69
CA PRO A 92 -12.65 -8.01 -13.09
C PRO A 92 -11.45 -7.67 -13.97
N ARG A 93 -11.40 -8.30 -15.15
CA ARG A 93 -10.36 -8.08 -16.14
C ARG A 93 -10.91 -7.52 -17.45
N ALA A 94 -12.00 -8.10 -17.93
CA ALA A 94 -12.68 -7.72 -19.15
C ALA A 94 -14.16 -8.09 -19.05
N LYS A 95 -14.98 -7.48 -19.87
CA LYS A 95 -16.36 -7.85 -20.03
C LYS A 95 -16.69 -7.98 -21.51
N GLN A 96 -17.38 -9.07 -21.87
CA GLN A 96 -17.92 -9.26 -23.20
C GLN A 96 -19.39 -9.70 -23.04
N ASP A 97 -20.28 -8.91 -23.58
CA ASP A 97 -21.75 -9.10 -23.43
C ASP A 97 -22.16 -9.18 -21.96
N ASP A 98 -22.75 -10.30 -21.52
CA ASP A 98 -23.15 -10.60 -20.15
C ASP A 98 -22.09 -11.37 -19.33
N VAL A 99 -20.90 -11.61 -19.91
CA VAL A 99 -19.81 -12.36 -19.28
C VAL A 99 -18.75 -11.41 -18.75
N VAL A 100 -18.42 -11.52 -17.45
CA VAL A 100 -17.31 -10.84 -16.81
C VAL A 100 -16.18 -11.85 -16.56
N TYR A 101 -15.06 -11.65 -17.23
CA TYR A 101 -13.83 -12.41 -17.02
C TYR A 101 -13.13 -11.87 -15.78
N MET A 102 -12.88 -12.76 -14.81
CA MET A 102 -12.22 -12.39 -13.56
C MET A 102 -10.91 -13.13 -13.34
N VAL A 103 -9.92 -12.44 -12.76
CA VAL A 103 -8.80 -13.13 -12.12
C VAL A 103 -9.15 -13.37 -10.65
N VAL A 104 -8.83 -14.57 -10.17
CA VAL A 104 -9.11 -14.98 -8.79
C VAL A 104 -7.84 -15.51 -8.12
N ARG A 105 -7.66 -15.25 -6.82
CA ARG A 105 -6.60 -15.84 -6.03
C ARG A 105 -7.03 -17.21 -5.45
N PRO A 106 -6.10 -18.08 -5.02
CA PRO A 106 -6.46 -19.39 -4.49
C PRO A 106 -7.44 -19.35 -3.30
N GLU A 107 -7.32 -18.37 -2.43
CA GLU A 107 -8.18 -18.19 -1.26
C GLU A 107 -9.29 -17.14 -1.51
N HIS A 108 -9.99 -17.24 -2.64
CA HIS A 108 -11.12 -16.37 -2.94
C HIS A 108 -12.41 -16.84 -2.25
N ASN A 109 -13.33 -15.92 -2.05
CA ASN A 109 -14.68 -16.23 -1.56
C ASN A 109 -15.64 -16.51 -2.72
N HIS A 110 -15.76 -17.79 -3.10
CA HIS A 110 -16.58 -18.22 -4.24
C HIS A 110 -18.05 -17.81 -4.09
N GLU A 111 -18.65 -18.01 -2.91
CA GLU A 111 -20.05 -17.68 -2.65
C GLU A 111 -20.30 -16.17 -2.80
N ALA A 112 -19.41 -15.32 -2.29
CA ALA A 112 -19.53 -13.88 -2.43
C ALA A 112 -19.38 -13.42 -3.89
N MET A 113 -18.53 -14.08 -4.68
CA MET A 113 -18.37 -13.82 -6.10
C MET A 113 -19.64 -14.16 -6.87
N VAL A 114 -20.24 -15.33 -6.61
CA VAL A 114 -21.50 -15.76 -7.24
C VAL A 114 -22.66 -14.83 -6.86
N LYS A 115 -22.77 -14.44 -5.59
CA LYS A 115 -23.79 -13.46 -5.13
C LYS A 115 -23.63 -12.11 -5.81
N TRP A 116 -22.41 -11.65 -5.97
CA TRP A 116 -22.13 -10.41 -6.70
C TRP A 116 -22.56 -10.54 -8.17
N ALA A 117 -22.18 -11.61 -8.86
CA ALA A 117 -22.54 -11.83 -10.25
C ALA A 117 -24.08 -11.85 -10.46
N ALA A 118 -24.80 -12.53 -9.57
CA ALA A 118 -26.26 -12.54 -9.59
C ALA A 118 -26.88 -11.14 -9.39
N SER A 119 -26.28 -10.31 -8.49
CA SER A 119 -26.74 -8.94 -8.26
C SER A 119 -26.54 -8.01 -9.46
N GLN A 120 -25.57 -8.31 -10.31
CA GLN A 120 -25.26 -7.56 -11.53
C GLN A 120 -25.90 -8.14 -12.80
N ALA A 121 -26.65 -9.25 -12.68
CA ALA A 121 -27.21 -10.01 -13.79
C ALA A 121 -26.17 -10.38 -14.86
N VAL A 122 -24.97 -10.81 -14.42
CA VAL A 122 -23.85 -11.22 -15.28
C VAL A 122 -23.40 -12.63 -14.96
N ARG A 123 -22.76 -13.28 -15.92
CA ARG A 123 -22.02 -14.53 -15.72
C ARG A 123 -20.56 -14.20 -15.42
N VAL A 124 -19.90 -15.02 -14.60
CA VAL A 124 -18.50 -14.86 -14.26
C VAL A 124 -17.70 -16.04 -14.81
N GLU A 125 -16.62 -15.74 -15.53
CA GLU A 125 -15.61 -16.72 -15.91
C GLU A 125 -14.31 -16.44 -15.12
N PRO A 126 -14.08 -17.21 -14.04
CA PRO A 126 -12.90 -17.04 -13.22
C PRO A 126 -11.67 -17.73 -13.83
N ALA A 127 -10.51 -17.08 -13.72
CA ALA A 127 -9.22 -17.64 -14.07
C ALA A 127 -8.26 -17.49 -12.87
N LEU A 128 -7.66 -18.60 -12.42
CA LEU A 128 -6.80 -18.62 -11.25
C LEU A 128 -5.43 -18.04 -11.56
N VAL A 129 -4.95 -17.20 -10.66
CA VAL A 129 -3.56 -16.68 -10.62
C VAL A 129 -3.02 -16.79 -9.21
N CYS A 130 -1.70 -16.77 -9.00
CA CYS A 130 -1.14 -16.65 -7.66
C CYS A 130 -1.52 -15.30 -7.03
N GLU A 131 -1.55 -15.23 -5.69
CA GLU A 131 -1.98 -14.01 -4.99
C GLU A 131 -1.12 -12.80 -5.36
N ALA A 132 0.17 -12.96 -5.58
CA ALA A 132 1.03 -11.84 -5.97
C ALA A 132 0.59 -11.20 -7.30
N ARG A 133 0.22 -12.02 -8.29
CA ARG A 133 -0.34 -11.52 -9.58
C ARG A 133 -1.72 -10.93 -9.42
N PHE A 134 -2.57 -11.54 -8.58
CA PHE A 134 -3.88 -10.98 -8.25
C PHE A 134 -3.74 -9.57 -7.64
N ARG A 135 -2.83 -9.40 -6.67
CA ARG A 135 -2.57 -8.11 -6.03
C ARG A 135 -2.03 -7.06 -7.02
N ALA A 136 -1.14 -7.46 -7.92
CA ALA A 136 -0.66 -6.58 -8.99
C ALA A 136 -1.80 -6.16 -9.93
N HIS A 137 -2.68 -7.08 -10.30
CA HIS A 137 -3.83 -6.79 -11.15
C HIS A 137 -4.79 -5.80 -10.48
N VAL A 138 -5.11 -6.00 -9.19
CA VAL A 138 -5.92 -5.06 -8.39
C VAL A 138 -5.23 -3.68 -8.33
N ALA A 139 -3.93 -3.64 -8.04
CA ALA A 139 -3.16 -2.40 -8.01
C ALA A 139 -3.24 -1.64 -9.36
N ALA A 140 -3.09 -2.35 -10.48
CA ALA A 140 -3.12 -1.77 -11.82
C ALA A 140 -4.50 -1.26 -12.24
N ILE A 141 -5.60 -1.97 -11.89
CA ILE A 141 -6.97 -1.55 -12.25
C ILE A 141 -7.40 -0.33 -11.45
N TYR A 142 -7.14 -0.32 -10.14
CA TYR A 142 -7.67 0.69 -9.24
C TYR A 142 -6.66 1.81 -8.92
N ASP A 143 -5.52 1.83 -9.62
CA ASP A 143 -4.42 2.78 -9.38
C ASP A 143 -3.99 2.83 -7.91
N LEU A 144 -3.89 1.65 -7.29
CA LEU A 144 -3.47 1.49 -5.91
C LEU A 144 -1.98 1.12 -5.81
N PRO A 145 -1.28 1.50 -4.75
CA PRO A 145 0.08 1.04 -4.53
C PRO A 145 0.08 -0.48 -4.28
N LEU A 146 0.91 -1.21 -5.04
CA LEU A 146 1.17 -2.62 -4.75
C LEU A 146 2.04 -2.71 -3.49
N PRO A 147 1.61 -3.47 -2.45
CA PRO A 147 2.44 -3.66 -1.26
C PRO A 147 3.82 -4.21 -1.65
N PRO A 148 4.90 -3.68 -1.09
CA PRO A 148 6.27 -4.00 -1.49
C PRO A 148 6.64 -5.49 -1.36
N ARG A 149 6.04 -6.21 -0.43
CA ARG A 149 6.18 -7.68 -0.32
C ARG A 149 5.82 -8.37 -1.62
N TYR A 150 4.66 -8.02 -2.20
CA TYR A 150 4.19 -8.60 -3.46
C TYR A 150 4.99 -8.09 -4.65
N LEU A 151 5.45 -6.83 -4.62
CA LEU A 151 6.36 -6.31 -5.63
C LEU A 151 7.71 -7.05 -5.62
N ALA A 152 8.27 -7.31 -4.43
CA ALA A 152 9.50 -8.08 -4.26
C ALA A 152 9.32 -9.52 -4.72
N LEU A 153 8.20 -10.17 -4.38
CA LEU A 153 7.89 -11.52 -4.83
C LEU A 153 7.73 -11.57 -6.36
N LEU A 154 6.98 -10.66 -6.95
CA LEU A 154 6.86 -10.56 -8.41
C LEU A 154 8.20 -10.30 -9.09
N ALA A 155 9.04 -9.43 -8.52
CA ALA A 155 10.39 -9.19 -9.06
C ALA A 155 11.26 -10.46 -9.07
N LYS A 156 11.08 -11.32 -8.07
CA LYS A 156 11.72 -12.65 -8.01
C LYS A 156 11.18 -13.59 -9.10
N LEU A 157 9.86 -13.55 -9.38
CA LEU A 157 9.20 -14.45 -10.33
C LEU A 157 9.41 -14.03 -11.81
N VAL A 158 9.31 -12.74 -12.12
CA VAL A 158 9.29 -12.24 -13.51
C VAL A 158 10.33 -11.16 -13.81
N GLY A 159 11.17 -10.82 -12.85
CA GLY A 159 12.13 -9.71 -12.95
C GLY A 159 11.55 -8.35 -12.59
N THR A 160 12.40 -7.44 -12.13
CA THR A 160 11.98 -6.15 -11.54
C THR A 160 11.21 -5.26 -12.52
N SER A 161 11.62 -5.20 -13.79
CA SER A 161 10.97 -4.38 -14.82
C SER A 161 9.56 -4.87 -15.13
N ALA A 162 9.40 -6.19 -15.32
CA ALA A 162 8.11 -6.81 -15.60
C ALA A 162 7.16 -6.72 -14.39
N ALA A 163 7.67 -6.90 -13.17
CA ALA A 163 6.89 -6.75 -11.94
C ALA A 163 6.28 -5.34 -11.80
N ARG A 164 7.05 -4.30 -12.08
CA ARG A 164 6.58 -2.91 -12.08
C ARG A 164 5.53 -2.65 -13.16
N ALA A 165 5.76 -3.15 -14.37
CA ALA A 165 4.80 -3.02 -15.46
C ALA A 165 3.45 -3.68 -15.12
N LEU A 166 3.47 -4.87 -14.51
CA LEU A 166 2.26 -5.58 -14.05
C LEU A 166 1.52 -4.85 -12.93
N ALA A 167 2.26 -4.18 -12.04
CA ALA A 167 1.68 -3.36 -10.97
C ALA A 167 1.07 -2.02 -11.45
N GLY A 168 1.05 -1.76 -12.75
CA GLY A 168 0.55 -0.50 -13.31
C GLY A 168 1.50 0.68 -13.15
N ASP A 169 2.72 0.43 -12.73
CA ASP A 169 3.76 1.46 -12.47
C ASP A 169 4.40 1.94 -13.79
N ARG A 170 3.54 2.43 -14.70
CA ARG A 170 3.95 3.03 -15.96
C ARG A 170 4.53 4.42 -15.70
N GLY A 171 5.75 4.47 -15.16
CA GLY A 171 6.50 5.70 -15.01
C GLY A 171 6.59 6.27 -13.60
N ARG A 172 6.06 5.60 -12.57
CA ARG A 172 6.47 5.88 -11.19
C ARG A 172 7.84 5.25 -10.93
N SER A 173 8.87 5.89 -11.47
CA SER A 173 10.28 5.53 -11.23
C SER A 173 10.73 5.95 -9.82
N ASP A 174 9.88 5.80 -8.80
CA ASP A 174 10.17 6.22 -7.42
C ASP A 174 11.13 5.27 -6.68
N LEU A 175 11.45 4.14 -7.32
CA LEU A 175 12.64 3.34 -6.98
C LEU A 175 13.67 3.41 -8.12
N ARG A 176 13.91 4.58 -8.66
CA ARG A 176 15.22 4.81 -9.26
C ARG A 176 16.24 4.45 -8.19
N THR A 177 17.05 3.42 -8.45
CA THR A 177 18.39 3.33 -7.89
C THR A 177 18.88 4.77 -7.85
N PRO A 178 19.27 5.31 -6.69
CA PRO A 178 19.74 6.68 -6.64
C PRO A 178 20.76 6.80 -7.74
N THR A 179 20.50 7.67 -8.73
CA THR A 179 21.53 8.07 -9.68
C THR A 179 22.72 8.40 -8.80
N PRO A 180 23.89 7.76 -8.97
CA PRO A 180 25.03 8.04 -8.13
C PRO A 180 25.18 9.56 -8.18
N VAL A 181 24.97 10.21 -7.04
CA VAL A 181 25.22 11.65 -6.94
C VAL A 181 26.68 11.81 -7.27
N ALA A 182 26.98 12.63 -8.27
CA ALA A 182 28.36 12.88 -8.67
C ALA A 182 29.18 13.25 -7.41
N PRO A 183 30.40 12.74 -7.24
CA PRO A 183 31.22 13.04 -6.09
C PRO A 183 31.32 14.56 -5.91
N GLY A 184 30.89 15.07 -4.73
CA GLY A 184 30.89 16.49 -4.40
C GLY A 184 29.55 17.20 -4.48
N VAL A 185 28.45 16.57 -4.93
CA VAL A 185 27.11 17.16 -4.89
C VAL A 185 26.41 16.79 -3.59
N ASP A 186 25.94 17.81 -2.86
CA ASP A 186 25.18 17.60 -1.61
C ASP A 186 23.81 16.95 -1.93
N PRO A 187 23.53 15.74 -1.38
CA PRO A 187 22.28 15.05 -1.65
C PRO A 187 21.05 15.81 -1.19
N VAL A 188 21.13 16.60 -0.10
CA VAL A 188 20.01 17.38 0.42
C VAL A 188 19.72 18.55 -0.50
N GLU A 189 20.75 19.25 -0.97
CA GLU A 189 20.55 20.38 -1.89
C GLU A 189 19.94 19.93 -3.21
N THR A 190 20.39 18.81 -3.75
CA THR A 190 19.79 18.21 -4.97
C THR A 190 18.31 17.91 -4.77
N LEU A 191 17.93 17.34 -3.62
CA LEU A 191 16.54 17.07 -3.30
C LEU A 191 15.70 18.34 -3.12
N LEU A 192 16.27 19.37 -2.48
CA LEU A 192 15.61 20.66 -2.30
C LEU A 192 15.35 21.36 -3.65
N VAL A 193 16.32 21.30 -4.57
CA VAL A 193 16.14 21.82 -5.94
C VAL A 193 15.03 21.05 -6.66
N ALA A 194 15.03 19.72 -6.62
CA ALA A 194 14.00 18.90 -7.23
C ALA A 194 12.61 19.14 -6.58
N ALA A 195 12.54 19.34 -5.28
CA ALA A 195 11.31 19.65 -4.57
C ALA A 195 10.74 21.04 -4.93
N ARG A 196 11.60 22.01 -5.31
CA ARG A 196 11.21 23.36 -5.69
C ARG A 196 10.85 23.49 -7.17
N LEU A 197 11.65 22.88 -8.04
CA LEU A 197 11.66 23.14 -9.48
C LEU A 197 11.34 21.91 -10.34
N GLY A 198 11.31 20.72 -9.77
CA GLY A 198 11.07 19.46 -10.50
C GLY A 198 9.63 19.32 -11.02
N GLU A 199 9.46 18.46 -12.00
CA GLU A 199 8.13 18.00 -12.44
C GLU A 199 7.37 17.33 -11.29
N ALA A 200 6.06 17.15 -11.42
CA ALA A 200 5.20 16.71 -10.33
C ALA A 200 5.68 15.39 -9.66
N ALA A 201 6.08 14.40 -10.47
CA ALA A 201 6.59 13.12 -9.96
C ALA A 201 7.95 13.25 -9.26
N ASP A 202 8.88 14.02 -9.86
CA ASP A 202 10.21 14.25 -9.28
C ASP A 202 10.11 15.05 -7.97
N ARG A 203 9.19 16.02 -7.93
CA ARG A 203 8.90 16.82 -6.75
C ARG A 203 8.38 15.95 -5.61
N GLN A 204 7.41 15.09 -5.88
CA GLN A 204 6.85 14.17 -4.88
C GLN A 204 7.91 13.21 -4.36
N SER A 205 8.71 12.62 -5.25
CA SER A 205 9.83 11.73 -4.90
C SER A 205 10.86 12.45 -4.03
N ALA A 206 11.23 13.68 -4.38
CA ALA A 206 12.17 14.49 -3.59
C ALA A 206 11.63 14.79 -2.20
N LEU A 207 10.36 15.18 -2.07
CA LEU A 207 9.71 15.46 -0.78
C LEU A 207 9.69 14.22 0.13
N ARG A 208 9.34 13.05 -0.40
CA ARG A 208 9.40 11.78 0.34
C ARG A 208 10.80 11.40 0.77
N ARG A 209 11.83 11.72 0.00
CA ARG A 209 13.23 11.48 0.39
C ARG A 209 13.71 12.49 1.43
N LEU A 210 13.25 13.74 1.37
CA LEU A 210 13.51 14.78 2.39
C LEU A 210 12.85 14.44 3.73
N SER A 211 11.71 13.73 3.73
CA SER A 211 11.03 13.29 4.97
C SER A 211 11.89 12.40 5.88
N ARG A 212 12.95 11.80 5.35
CA ARG A 212 13.94 11.03 6.12
C ARG A 212 15.06 11.90 6.69
N ARG A 213 15.05 13.21 6.46
CA ARG A 213 16.10 14.16 6.82
C ARG A 213 15.53 15.41 7.50
N LEU A 214 14.44 15.26 8.25
CA LEU A 214 13.71 16.37 8.89
C LEU A 214 14.54 17.12 9.95
N GLN A 215 15.66 16.56 10.38
CA GLN A 215 16.59 17.22 11.31
C GLN A 215 17.63 18.11 10.60
N ASP A 216 17.75 18.03 9.27
CA ASP A 216 18.64 18.90 8.51
C ASP A 216 18.09 20.35 8.54
N PRO A 217 18.87 21.36 8.98
CA PRO A 217 18.42 22.75 9.08
C PRO A 217 17.80 23.29 7.78
N ARG A 218 18.33 22.89 6.63
CA ARG A 218 17.83 23.31 5.32
C ARG A 218 16.45 22.75 5.02
N VAL A 219 16.13 21.54 5.50
CA VAL A 219 14.81 20.93 5.37
C VAL A 219 13.81 21.62 6.30
N ILE A 220 14.25 22.00 7.51
CA ILE A 220 13.46 22.80 8.45
C ILE A 220 13.13 24.16 7.83
N ASP A 221 14.13 24.86 7.26
CA ASP A 221 13.94 26.14 6.57
C ASP A 221 12.98 26.01 5.37
N PHE A 222 13.10 24.92 4.63
CA PHE A 222 12.22 24.62 3.51
C PHE A 222 10.77 24.39 3.98
N ARG A 223 10.56 23.67 5.07
CA ARG A 223 9.22 23.51 5.70
C ARG A 223 8.65 24.88 6.08
N HIS A 224 9.40 25.71 6.79
CA HIS A 224 8.95 27.08 7.14
C HIS A 224 8.63 27.93 5.90
N ALA A 225 9.38 27.78 4.81
CA ALA A 225 9.07 28.45 3.55
C ALA A 225 7.74 27.97 2.95
N LEU A 226 7.43 26.67 3.04
CA LEU A 226 6.14 26.13 2.61
C LEU A 226 4.98 26.62 3.50
N GLU A 227 5.16 26.66 4.82
CA GLU A 227 4.18 27.20 5.77
C GLU A 227 3.84 28.67 5.45
N ARG A 228 4.83 29.53 5.20
CA ARG A 228 4.60 30.90 4.76
C ARG A 228 3.84 31.00 3.44
N LYS A 229 4.15 30.10 2.46
CA LYS A 229 3.42 30.06 1.20
C LYS A 229 1.98 29.59 1.37
N ALA A 230 1.74 28.64 2.27
CA ALA A 230 0.40 28.15 2.59
C ALA A 230 -0.50 29.23 3.20
N SER A 231 0.09 30.18 3.95
CA SER A 231 -0.60 31.35 4.52
C SER A 231 -0.67 32.56 3.59
N GLY A 232 -0.17 32.45 2.36
CA GLY A 232 -0.19 33.53 1.36
C GLY A 232 -1.56 33.75 0.73
N SER A 233 -1.73 34.88 0.05
CA SER A 233 -3.00 35.28 -0.59
C SER A 233 -3.31 34.55 -1.90
N ASP A 234 -2.33 33.96 -2.56
CA ASP A 234 -2.53 33.17 -3.79
C ASP A 234 -3.01 31.75 -3.44
N ILE A 235 -4.27 31.47 -3.72
CA ILE A 235 -4.95 30.22 -3.42
C ILE A 235 -4.23 29.01 -4.08
N THR A 236 -3.78 29.18 -5.32
CA THR A 236 -3.11 28.09 -6.06
C THR A 236 -1.77 27.73 -5.40
N VAL A 237 -1.00 28.75 -5.04
CA VAL A 237 0.27 28.60 -4.34
C VAL A 237 0.06 28.01 -2.95
N ALA A 238 -0.94 28.49 -2.20
CA ALA A 238 -1.28 28.00 -0.87
C ALA A 238 -1.67 26.52 -0.88
N CYS A 239 -2.57 26.11 -1.78
CA CYS A 239 -2.97 24.71 -1.94
C CYS A 239 -1.80 23.82 -2.40
N GLY A 240 -0.90 24.35 -3.25
CA GLY A 240 0.33 23.66 -3.65
C GLY A 240 1.30 23.44 -2.49
N ALA A 241 1.48 24.46 -1.65
CA ALA A 241 2.32 24.38 -0.46
C ALA A 241 1.78 23.40 0.58
N LEU A 242 0.45 23.38 0.81
CA LEU A 242 -0.20 22.41 1.70
C LEU A 242 0.01 20.96 1.25
N ARG A 243 -0.12 20.69 -0.05
CA ARG A 243 0.18 19.37 -0.61
C ARG A 243 1.66 18.99 -0.42
N ALA A 244 2.58 19.94 -0.61
CA ALA A 244 4.00 19.71 -0.39
C ALA A 244 4.33 19.45 1.09
N LEU A 245 3.70 20.14 2.03
CA LEU A 245 3.83 19.88 3.47
C LEU A 245 3.35 18.47 3.84
N ALA A 246 2.23 18.04 3.27
CA ALA A 246 1.71 16.69 3.47
C ALA A 246 2.67 15.62 2.96
N GLU A 247 3.26 15.78 1.76
CA GLU A 247 4.23 14.84 1.19
C GLU A 247 5.58 14.85 1.92
N LEU A 248 5.97 15.98 2.51
CA LEU A 248 7.17 16.09 3.36
C LEU A 248 7.04 15.28 4.66
N ARG A 249 5.80 14.96 5.08
CA ARG A 249 5.49 14.13 6.26
C ARG A 249 6.10 14.65 7.56
N ASP A 250 6.37 15.96 7.64
CA ASP A 250 6.87 16.58 8.88
C ASP A 250 5.70 16.94 9.80
N LYS A 251 5.52 16.15 10.86
CA LYS A 251 4.45 16.40 11.85
C LYS A 251 4.48 17.82 12.43
N ASN A 252 5.65 18.46 12.49
CA ASN A 252 5.79 19.81 13.04
C ASN A 252 5.07 20.89 12.21
N ALA A 253 4.61 20.56 11.00
CA ALA A 253 3.74 21.45 10.22
C ALA A 253 2.27 21.44 10.69
N VAL A 254 1.85 20.48 11.52
CA VAL A 254 0.43 20.33 11.96
C VAL A 254 -0.13 21.61 12.56
N PRO A 255 0.53 22.33 13.51
CA PRO A 255 -0.04 23.56 14.07
C PRO A 255 -0.30 24.62 13.02
N ALA A 256 0.68 24.92 12.16
CA ALA A 256 0.56 25.93 11.10
C ALA A 256 -0.55 25.61 10.08
N ILE A 257 -0.69 24.32 9.71
CA ILE A 257 -1.77 23.89 8.80
C ILE A 257 -3.13 23.99 9.49
N THR A 258 -3.20 23.67 10.80
CA THR A 258 -4.45 23.70 11.55
C THR A 258 -5.06 25.10 11.62
N GLU A 259 -4.24 26.16 11.73
CA GLU A 259 -4.70 27.55 11.71
C GLU A 259 -5.43 27.90 10.41
N LEU A 260 -5.05 27.29 9.29
CA LEU A 260 -5.64 27.54 7.96
C LEU A 260 -7.04 26.93 7.78
N LEU A 261 -7.48 26.06 8.68
CA LEU A 261 -8.87 25.56 8.66
C LEU A 261 -9.90 26.67 8.90
N GLU A 262 -9.55 27.68 9.69
CA GLU A 262 -10.43 28.81 10.02
C GLU A 262 -10.01 30.11 9.32
N ALA A 263 -8.71 30.35 9.22
CA ALA A 263 -8.17 31.57 8.61
C ALA A 263 -8.14 31.53 7.06
N GLY A 264 -8.09 30.33 6.47
CA GLY A 264 -8.11 30.13 5.02
C GLY A 264 -9.50 30.29 4.42
N GLY A 265 -9.60 30.75 3.17
CA GLY A 265 -10.85 30.65 2.42
C GLY A 265 -11.24 29.17 2.18
N PRO A 266 -12.47 28.90 1.67
CA PRO A 266 -13.01 27.55 1.58
C PRO A 266 -12.10 26.54 0.88
N GLU A 267 -11.39 26.93 -0.17
CA GLU A 267 -10.48 26.06 -0.93
C GLU A 267 -9.20 25.76 -0.15
N VAL A 268 -8.62 26.77 0.50
CA VAL A 268 -7.43 26.59 1.35
C VAL A 268 -7.76 25.76 2.58
N ALA A 269 -8.90 25.98 3.23
CA ALA A 269 -9.35 25.20 4.36
C ALA A 269 -9.57 23.71 3.99
N LYS A 270 -10.15 23.43 2.81
CA LYS A 270 -10.28 22.06 2.28
C LYS A 270 -8.93 21.41 2.01
N ALA A 271 -7.99 22.15 1.44
CA ALA A 271 -6.64 21.67 1.20
C ALA A 271 -5.86 21.45 2.51
N ALA A 272 -6.04 22.33 3.50
CA ALA A 272 -5.47 22.19 4.84
C ALA A 272 -6.00 20.93 5.55
N HIS A 273 -7.31 20.69 5.49
CA HIS A 273 -7.91 19.47 6.03
C HIS A 273 -7.31 18.22 5.38
N ALA A 274 -7.24 18.18 4.04
CA ALA A 274 -6.64 17.04 3.33
C ALA A 274 -5.17 16.82 3.71
N ALA A 275 -4.40 17.91 3.88
CA ALA A 275 -3.00 17.84 4.33
C ALA A 275 -2.88 17.31 5.77
N LEU A 276 -3.76 17.74 6.68
CA LEU A 276 -3.81 17.23 8.06
C LEU A 276 -4.15 15.74 8.10
N VAL A 277 -5.15 15.30 7.34
CA VAL A 277 -5.51 13.88 7.23
C VAL A 277 -4.33 13.05 6.75
N GLN A 278 -3.62 13.50 5.73
CA GLN A 278 -2.43 12.81 5.22
C GLN A 278 -1.27 12.81 6.22
N LEU A 279 -1.05 13.93 6.93
CA LEU A 279 0.02 14.04 7.92
C LEU A 279 -0.24 13.20 9.16
N THR A 280 -1.47 13.16 9.66
CA THR A 280 -1.78 12.51 10.94
C THR A 280 -2.28 11.08 10.79
N CYS A 281 -2.71 10.68 9.59
CA CYS A 281 -3.47 9.45 9.34
C CYS A 281 -4.74 9.36 10.20
N ASP A 282 -5.38 10.53 10.45
CA ASP A 282 -6.63 10.65 11.20
C ASP A 282 -7.53 11.68 10.49
N ASP A 283 -8.85 11.56 10.62
CA ASP A 283 -9.82 12.51 10.09
C ASP A 283 -10.68 13.10 11.22
N LEU A 284 -10.30 14.28 11.66
CA LEU A 284 -10.95 15.00 12.76
C LEU A 284 -11.93 16.09 12.25
N GLY A 285 -12.12 16.17 10.91
CA GLY A 285 -12.96 17.16 10.26
C GLY A 285 -12.36 18.58 10.30
N MET A 286 -13.21 19.58 10.14
CA MET A 286 -12.79 20.98 9.93
C MET A 286 -12.60 21.79 11.23
N LYS A 287 -12.74 21.17 12.42
CA LYS A 287 -12.66 21.89 13.70
C LYS A 287 -11.22 21.96 14.20
N THR A 288 -10.62 23.13 14.19
CA THR A 288 -9.26 23.43 14.68
C THR A 288 -8.97 22.84 16.06
N LYS A 289 -9.86 22.98 17.02
CA LYS A 289 -9.67 22.48 18.37
C LYS A 289 -9.34 20.99 18.43
N ARG A 290 -9.99 20.15 17.62
CA ARG A 290 -9.75 18.69 17.61
C ARG A 290 -8.34 18.34 17.18
N TRP A 291 -7.82 19.04 16.16
CA TRP A 291 -6.45 18.86 15.67
C TRP A 291 -5.42 19.31 16.68
N LEU A 292 -5.66 20.43 17.39
CA LEU A 292 -4.78 20.91 18.45
C LEU A 292 -4.79 19.96 19.67
N ASP A 293 -5.94 19.40 20.03
CA ASP A 293 -6.03 18.41 21.12
C ASP A 293 -5.19 17.16 20.80
N VAL A 294 -5.26 16.65 19.55
CA VAL A 294 -4.42 15.53 19.09
C VAL A 294 -2.95 15.94 19.03
N TRP A 295 -2.64 17.12 18.51
CA TRP A 295 -1.27 17.63 18.48
C TRP A 295 -0.66 17.69 19.89
N ASN A 296 -1.36 18.27 20.85
CA ASN A 296 -0.87 18.38 22.22
C ASN A 296 -0.59 17.01 22.87
N ARG A 297 -1.38 16.00 22.53
CA ARG A 297 -1.17 14.61 23.00
C ARG A 297 -0.02 13.91 22.31
N MET A 298 0.16 14.16 21.02
CA MET A 298 1.01 13.34 20.14
C MET A 298 2.33 14.01 19.74
N SER A 299 2.49 15.33 19.89
CA SER A 299 3.63 16.08 19.39
C SER A 299 4.98 15.56 19.87
N GLY A 300 5.06 15.10 21.12
CA GLY A 300 6.27 14.50 21.70
C GLY A 300 6.59 13.07 21.21
N ARG A 301 5.66 12.42 20.50
CA ARG A 301 5.85 11.05 20.01
C ARG A 301 6.55 11.05 18.64
N SER A 302 7.22 9.94 18.33
CA SER A 302 7.84 9.74 17.02
C SER A 302 6.79 9.59 15.90
N ARG A 303 7.20 9.75 14.65
CA ARG A 303 6.33 9.48 13.49
C ARG A 303 5.82 8.04 13.47
N VAL A 304 6.66 7.09 13.84
CA VAL A 304 6.28 5.66 13.90
C VAL A 304 5.16 5.44 14.90
N GLU A 305 5.20 6.06 16.08
CA GLU A 305 4.14 5.93 17.07
C GLU A 305 2.80 6.50 16.60
N TRP A 306 2.80 7.59 15.82
CA TRP A 306 1.58 8.12 15.19
C TRP A 306 0.98 7.11 14.21
N LEU A 307 1.83 6.50 13.39
CA LEU A 307 1.40 5.50 12.42
C LEU A 307 0.90 4.23 13.10
N LEU A 308 1.53 3.79 14.18
CA LEU A 308 1.09 2.63 14.98
C LEU A 308 -0.31 2.85 15.60
N GLU A 309 -0.61 4.08 16.02
CA GLU A 309 -1.96 4.44 16.50
C GLU A 309 -2.97 4.40 15.34
N ALA A 310 -2.60 4.93 14.18
CA ALA A 310 -3.44 4.96 12.98
C ALA A 310 -3.74 3.56 12.39
N LEU A 311 -2.94 2.53 12.69
CA LEU A 311 -3.27 1.14 12.30
C LEU A 311 -4.59 0.64 12.91
N ALA A 312 -5.02 1.20 14.05
CA ALA A 312 -6.30 0.87 14.68
C ALA A 312 -7.47 1.74 14.18
N HIS A 313 -7.23 2.67 13.26
CA HIS A 313 -8.25 3.59 12.79
C HIS A 313 -9.43 2.86 12.13
N ARG A 314 -10.67 3.36 12.35
CA ARG A 314 -11.89 2.75 11.76
C ARG A 314 -11.94 2.83 10.23
N ASN A 315 -11.39 3.91 9.63
CA ASN A 315 -11.33 4.09 8.18
C ASN A 315 -10.21 3.22 7.58
N PRO A 316 -10.54 2.28 6.65
CA PRO A 316 -9.54 1.40 6.03
C PRO A 316 -8.51 2.14 5.18
N GLU A 317 -8.86 3.29 4.57
CA GLU A 317 -7.93 4.07 3.76
C GLU A 317 -6.80 4.67 4.62
N LEU A 318 -7.13 5.16 5.82
CA LEU A 318 -6.13 5.69 6.75
C LEU A 318 -5.26 4.58 7.34
N ARG A 319 -5.83 3.40 7.57
CA ARG A 319 -5.03 2.22 7.94
C ARG A 319 -4.08 1.80 6.82
N LEU A 320 -4.53 1.81 5.57
CA LEU A 320 -3.69 1.52 4.40
C LEU A 320 -2.54 2.52 4.29
N GLN A 321 -2.83 3.82 4.42
CA GLN A 321 -1.82 4.88 4.40
C GLN A 321 -0.77 4.67 5.49
N ALA A 322 -1.22 4.44 6.73
CA ALA A 322 -0.33 4.23 7.87
C ALA A 322 0.56 2.99 7.71
N SER A 323 -0.02 1.87 7.30
CA SER A 323 0.73 0.63 7.09
C SER A 323 1.73 0.73 5.94
N SER A 324 1.38 1.44 4.86
CA SER A 324 2.29 1.68 3.74
C SER A 324 3.49 2.53 4.15
N GLU A 325 3.27 3.58 4.95
CA GLU A 325 4.36 4.43 5.44
C GLU A 325 5.24 3.70 6.47
N LEU A 326 4.67 2.92 7.37
CA LEU A 326 5.43 2.07 8.30
C LEU A 326 6.34 1.10 7.56
N TYR A 327 5.82 0.49 6.49
CA TYR A 327 6.63 -0.36 5.62
C TYR A 327 7.78 0.43 4.95
N GLU A 328 7.50 1.61 4.40
CA GLU A 328 8.54 2.46 3.78
C GLU A 328 9.67 2.83 4.77
N ILE A 329 9.33 2.98 6.07
CA ILE A 329 10.29 3.32 7.12
C ILE A 329 11.12 2.11 7.55
N SER A 330 10.47 0.94 7.74
CA SER A 330 11.07 -0.22 8.39
C SER A 330 11.54 -1.31 7.42
N GLY A 331 10.91 -1.41 6.25
CA GLY A 331 11.04 -2.57 5.37
C GLY A 331 10.29 -3.83 5.88
N GLU A 332 9.61 -3.74 7.03
CA GLU A 332 8.94 -4.86 7.70
C GLU A 332 7.43 -4.85 7.46
N TYR A 333 6.80 -6.01 7.51
CA TYR A 333 5.36 -6.14 7.23
C TYR A 333 4.54 -6.64 8.42
N PHE A 334 5.08 -7.49 9.27
CA PHE A 334 4.48 -8.09 10.47
C PHE A 334 3.07 -8.67 10.32
N GLY A 335 2.64 -8.98 9.08
CA GLY A 335 1.33 -9.56 8.79
C GLY A 335 0.15 -8.60 8.88
N TYR A 336 0.38 -7.29 8.96
CA TYR A 336 -0.69 -6.32 8.97
C TYR A 336 -1.24 -6.06 7.55
N HIS A 337 -2.55 -6.23 7.39
CA HIS A 337 -3.26 -5.75 6.21
C HIS A 337 -4.47 -4.93 6.64
N TYR A 338 -4.70 -3.80 6.00
CA TYR A 338 -5.69 -2.80 6.41
C TYR A 338 -7.14 -3.30 6.42
N ASP A 339 -7.48 -4.36 5.66
CA ASP A 339 -8.81 -4.95 5.50
C ASP A 339 -9.00 -6.30 6.23
N LEU A 340 -8.01 -6.78 6.98
CA LEU A 340 -8.16 -7.95 7.82
C LEU A 340 -9.26 -7.75 8.87
N PRO A 341 -9.84 -8.84 9.42
CA PRO A 341 -10.69 -8.77 10.60
C PRO A 341 -10.00 -8.01 11.75
N GLU A 342 -10.77 -7.31 12.56
CA GLU A 342 -10.25 -6.45 13.64
C GLU A 342 -9.27 -7.18 14.57
N ARG A 343 -9.59 -8.41 14.95
CA ARG A 343 -8.73 -9.25 15.78
C ARG A 343 -7.36 -9.48 15.16
N ASP A 344 -7.33 -9.84 13.87
CA ASP A 344 -6.08 -10.15 13.15
C ASP A 344 -5.25 -8.90 12.94
N ARG A 345 -5.90 -7.75 12.68
CA ARG A 345 -5.24 -6.44 12.62
C ARG A 345 -4.59 -6.07 13.95
N GLU A 346 -5.31 -6.27 15.06
CA GLU A 346 -4.76 -5.94 16.38
C GLU A 346 -3.59 -6.86 16.74
N GLU A 347 -3.66 -8.15 16.46
CA GLU A 347 -2.52 -9.07 16.65
C GLU A 347 -1.30 -8.63 15.83
N ALA A 348 -1.50 -8.18 14.58
CA ALA A 348 -0.43 -7.65 13.73
C ALA A 348 0.10 -6.30 14.23
N ARG A 349 -0.78 -5.42 14.71
CA ARG A 349 -0.40 -4.14 15.31
C ARG A 349 0.46 -4.33 16.56
N GLN A 350 0.16 -5.32 17.40
CA GLN A 350 0.97 -5.64 18.57
C GLN A 350 2.39 -6.10 18.18
N ARG A 351 2.54 -6.84 17.06
CA ARG A 351 3.87 -7.19 16.54
C ARG A 351 4.66 -5.96 16.09
N TRP A 352 4.00 -4.99 15.45
CA TRP A 352 4.57 -3.70 15.12
C TRP A 352 5.04 -2.91 16.35
N ILE A 353 4.22 -2.86 17.40
CA ILE A 353 4.55 -2.18 18.66
C ILE A 353 5.75 -2.86 19.33
N ALA A 354 5.76 -4.19 19.39
CA ALA A 354 6.87 -4.95 19.95
C ALA A 354 8.18 -4.70 19.20
N TRP A 355 8.14 -4.67 17.87
CA TRP A 355 9.30 -4.32 17.04
C TRP A 355 9.80 -2.91 17.36
N TRP A 356 8.92 -1.92 17.39
CA TRP A 356 9.29 -0.54 17.70
C TRP A 356 9.95 -0.41 19.08
N GLN A 357 9.41 -1.07 20.08
CA GLN A 357 9.98 -1.11 21.43
C GLN A 357 11.37 -1.74 21.48
N THR A 358 11.68 -2.71 20.62
CA THR A 358 13.01 -3.31 20.56
C THR A 358 14.04 -2.37 19.93
N GLN A 359 13.65 -1.56 18.94
CA GLN A 359 14.55 -0.58 18.31
C GLN A 359 14.98 0.52 19.26
N HIS A 360 14.12 0.92 20.23
CA HIS A 360 14.38 2.02 21.16
C HIS A 360 14.92 1.59 22.53
N LYS A 361 15.13 0.30 22.76
CA LYS A 361 15.82 -0.18 23.97
C LYS A 361 17.36 -0.07 23.87
N HIS A 362 17.87 0.30 22.71
CA HIS A 362 19.30 0.41 22.42
C HIS A 362 19.77 1.87 22.19
N GLU A 363 18.86 2.85 22.30
CA GLU A 363 19.16 4.28 22.42
C GLU A 363 19.09 4.73 23.90
#